data_3b63b2dd0f2f635bfc3da0adf05d5502
#
_entry.id   3b63b2dd0f2f635bfc3da0adf05d5502
#
_cell.length_a   1.000
_cell.length_b   1.000
_cell.length_c   1.000
_cell.angle_alpha   90.00
_cell.angle_beta   90.00
_cell.angle_gamma   90.00
#
_symmetry.space_group_name_H-M   'P 1'
#
loop_
_entity.id
_entity.type
_entity.pdbx_description
1 polymer ?
#
loop_
_entity_poly.entity_id
_entity_poly.type
_entity_poly.pdbx_seq_one_letter_code
_entity_poly.pdbx_strand_id
1 'polypeptide(L)'
;MRFFRPGQGPHALEVSMAGLKMGERFLQLRCGNGKMCAAIAAKVGLSGRACAVDEAAEECEHGRKAATKAGVLVEVEQASYDALPYEPDSFDVVVLWDLIGRLSPERRVRCLQQALRVLRPGGRGMVIERAPRGGLGALLGNPQVNEHYKASGGAQRALEAEGFRAVRCLAERDGLAFVEGVKPH
;
A
#
# COMPACT_ATOMS: atom_id res chain seq x y z
N MET A 1 0.23 32.18 -9.43
CA MET A 1 -0.83 31.17 -9.21
C MET A 1 -0.51 29.97 -10.11
N ARG A 2 0.07 28.89 -9.56
CA ARG A 2 0.42 27.70 -10.36
C ARG A 2 -0.82 26.81 -10.45
N PHE A 3 -1.42 26.75 -11.61
CA PHE A 3 -2.49 25.79 -11.88
C PHE A 3 -1.91 24.38 -11.81
N PHE A 4 -2.23 23.62 -10.77
CA PHE A 4 -1.94 22.20 -10.70
C PHE A 4 -2.83 21.49 -11.73
N ARG A 5 -2.22 20.96 -12.79
CA ARG A 5 -2.92 20.00 -13.66
C ARG A 5 -3.15 18.71 -12.87
N PRO A 6 -4.36 18.13 -12.89
CA PRO A 6 -4.60 16.81 -12.31
C PRO A 6 -3.62 15.81 -12.94
N GLY A 7 -2.82 15.11 -12.13
CA GLY A 7 -1.86 14.11 -12.58
C GLY A 7 -0.38 14.53 -12.58
N GLN A 8 0.01 15.69 -12.04
CA GLN A 8 1.41 16.17 -12.03
C GLN A 8 2.03 16.34 -10.63
N GLY A 9 1.42 15.77 -9.57
CA GLY A 9 1.99 15.80 -8.23
C GLY A 9 2.95 14.64 -7.98
N PRO A 10 3.84 14.75 -6.98
CA PRO A 10 4.55 13.59 -6.48
C PRO A 10 3.54 12.51 -6.07
N HIS A 11 3.80 11.25 -6.40
CA HIS A 11 2.89 10.10 -6.19
C HIS A 11 1.59 10.12 -7.03
N ALA A 12 1.54 10.88 -8.14
CA ALA A 12 0.35 10.94 -8.99
C ALA A 12 -0.03 9.57 -9.58
N LEU A 13 0.96 8.75 -9.89
CA LEU A 13 0.75 7.40 -10.41
C LEU A 13 0.15 6.49 -9.34
N GLU A 14 0.73 6.46 -8.13
CA GLU A 14 0.24 5.66 -7.00
C GLU A 14 -1.17 6.05 -6.61
N VAL A 15 -1.44 7.34 -6.52
CA VAL A 15 -2.79 7.88 -6.25
C VAL A 15 -3.79 7.47 -7.33
N SER A 16 -3.38 7.52 -8.59
CA SER A 16 -4.23 7.11 -9.72
C SER A 16 -4.51 5.61 -9.70
N MET A 17 -3.47 4.79 -9.46
CA MET A 17 -3.60 3.33 -9.40
C MET A 17 -4.41 2.87 -8.19
N ALA A 18 -4.24 3.52 -7.03
CA ALA A 18 -5.04 3.23 -5.84
C ALA A 18 -6.55 3.46 -6.09
N GLY A 19 -6.90 4.34 -7.04
CA GLY A 19 -8.26 4.51 -7.54
C GLY A 19 -9.28 4.84 -6.46
N LEU A 20 -8.85 5.50 -5.38
CA LEU A 20 -9.70 5.87 -4.25
C LEU A 20 -10.69 6.97 -4.62
N LYS A 21 -11.88 6.85 -4.08
CA LYS A 21 -12.96 7.82 -4.20
C LYS A 21 -13.11 8.63 -2.91
N MET A 22 -13.70 9.81 -3.05
CA MET A 22 -14.09 10.61 -1.90
C MET A 22 -15.03 9.81 -0.99
N GLY A 23 -14.80 9.87 0.31
CA GLY A 23 -15.59 9.17 1.31
C GLY A 23 -15.17 7.72 1.59
N GLU A 24 -14.24 7.14 0.84
CA GLU A 24 -13.75 5.79 1.10
C GLU A 24 -12.84 5.74 2.33
N ARG A 25 -12.76 4.56 2.95
CA ARG A 25 -11.89 4.25 4.09
C ARG A 25 -10.63 3.55 3.59
N PHE A 26 -9.50 4.15 3.84
CA PHE A 26 -8.20 3.75 3.33
C PHE A 26 -7.23 3.42 4.45
N LEU A 27 -6.47 2.33 4.30
CA LEU A 27 -5.36 1.97 5.16
C LEU A 27 -4.09 1.78 4.32
N GLN A 28 -2.99 2.38 4.76
CA GLN A 28 -1.66 2.08 4.24
C GLN A 28 -0.84 1.29 5.26
N LEU A 29 -0.27 0.17 4.83
CA LEU A 29 0.74 -0.56 5.57
C LEU A 29 2.13 -0.16 5.09
N ARG A 30 2.99 0.18 6.02
CA ARG A 30 4.28 0.82 5.90
C ARG A 30 4.19 2.28 5.46
N CYS A 31 4.42 3.18 6.42
CA CYS A 31 4.30 4.61 6.20
C CYS A 31 5.40 5.16 5.29
N GLY A 32 6.63 4.66 5.45
CA GLY A 32 7.80 5.24 4.80
C GLY A 32 7.93 6.74 5.14
N ASN A 33 8.18 7.57 4.17
CA ASN A 33 8.25 9.03 4.38
C ASN A 33 6.88 9.72 4.50
N GLY A 34 5.78 8.98 4.50
CA GLY A 34 4.41 9.46 4.65
C GLY A 34 3.82 10.24 3.47
N LYS A 35 4.62 10.62 2.48
CA LYS A 35 4.16 11.50 1.39
C LYS A 35 3.12 10.85 0.49
N MET A 36 3.27 9.55 0.20
CA MET A 36 2.31 8.82 -0.60
C MET A 36 0.98 8.68 0.15
N CYS A 37 1.02 8.31 1.43
CA CYS A 37 -0.17 8.22 2.27
C CYS A 37 -0.93 9.56 2.32
N ALA A 38 -0.21 10.66 2.53
CA ALA A 38 -0.80 12.00 2.54
C ALA A 38 -1.43 12.37 1.18
N ALA A 39 -0.78 12.01 0.06
CA ALA A 39 -1.31 12.26 -1.28
C ALA A 39 -2.59 11.46 -1.55
N ILE A 40 -2.66 10.21 -1.07
CA ILE A 40 -3.86 9.38 -1.18
C ILE A 40 -4.96 9.90 -0.25
N ALA A 41 -4.63 10.27 1.00
CA ALA A 41 -5.57 10.82 1.97
C ALA A 41 -6.30 12.08 1.44
N ALA A 42 -5.61 12.91 0.66
CA ALA A 42 -6.21 14.06 0.01
C ALA A 42 -7.35 13.70 -0.96
N LYS A 43 -7.38 12.46 -1.48
CA LYS A 43 -8.45 11.98 -2.38
C LYS A 43 -9.70 11.54 -1.63
N VAL A 44 -9.55 10.91 -0.48
CA VAL A 44 -10.70 10.46 0.31
C VAL A 44 -11.40 11.61 1.01
N GLY A 45 -10.71 12.71 1.24
CA GLY A 45 -11.25 13.92 1.84
C GLY A 45 -11.74 13.73 3.28
N LEU A 46 -12.43 14.74 3.81
CA LEU A 46 -12.91 14.75 5.20
C LEU A 46 -14.10 13.79 5.46
N SER A 47 -14.81 13.38 4.42
CA SER A 47 -15.91 12.40 4.53
C SER A 47 -15.44 10.96 4.55
N GLY A 48 -14.17 10.71 4.19
CA GLY A 48 -13.53 9.41 4.27
C GLY A 48 -12.68 9.25 5.53
N ARG A 49 -11.95 8.14 5.59
CA ARG A 49 -11.00 7.86 6.66
C ARG A 49 -9.67 7.41 6.06
N ALA A 50 -8.58 8.05 6.44
CA ALA A 50 -7.24 7.65 6.05
C ALA A 50 -6.44 7.21 7.28
N CYS A 51 -5.95 5.97 7.24
CA CYS A 51 -5.12 5.39 8.28
C CYS A 51 -3.79 4.91 7.70
N ALA A 52 -2.77 4.88 8.55
CA ALA A 52 -1.49 4.30 8.23
C ALA A 52 -0.92 3.54 9.43
N VAL A 53 -0.26 2.42 9.16
CA VAL A 53 0.42 1.60 10.17
C VAL A 53 1.88 1.42 9.78
N ASP A 54 2.76 1.56 10.76
CA ASP A 54 4.15 1.14 10.64
C ASP A 54 4.63 0.51 11.97
N GLU A 55 5.60 -0.38 11.89
CA GLU A 55 6.23 -0.98 13.08
C GLU A 55 7.28 -0.05 13.69
N ALA A 56 7.90 0.81 12.87
CA ALA A 56 8.92 1.76 13.29
C ALA A 56 8.29 3.09 13.76
N ALA A 57 8.56 3.48 14.99
CA ALA A 57 8.07 4.75 15.56
C ALA A 57 8.52 5.96 14.72
N GLU A 58 9.73 5.93 14.17
CA GLU A 58 10.28 6.99 13.33
C GLU A 58 9.46 7.18 12.04
N GLU A 59 9.09 6.07 11.39
CA GLU A 59 8.26 6.11 10.17
C GLU A 59 6.83 6.58 10.47
N CYS A 60 6.29 6.23 11.63
CA CYS A 60 5.01 6.78 12.09
C CYS A 60 5.09 8.30 12.26
N GLU A 61 6.17 8.81 12.82
CA GLU A 61 6.38 10.25 12.99
C GLU A 61 6.58 10.95 11.64
N HIS A 62 7.27 10.34 10.68
CA HIS A 62 7.35 10.82 9.31
C HIS A 62 5.95 10.90 8.66
N GLY A 63 5.13 9.88 8.87
CA GLY A 63 3.74 9.85 8.41
C GLY A 63 2.92 11.02 8.94
N ARG A 64 2.97 11.28 10.27
CA ARG A 64 2.26 12.40 10.91
C ARG A 64 2.73 13.75 10.38
N LYS A 65 4.04 13.96 10.27
CA LYS A 65 4.63 15.20 9.72
C LYS A 65 4.22 15.43 8.28
N ALA A 66 4.21 14.39 7.45
CA ALA A 66 3.79 14.48 6.06
C ALA A 66 2.31 14.86 5.93
N ALA A 67 1.44 14.24 6.74
CA ALA A 67 0.01 14.55 6.77
C ALA A 67 -0.24 16.01 7.19
N THR A 68 0.40 16.46 8.28
CA THR A 68 0.33 17.86 8.75
C THR A 68 0.78 18.83 7.68
N LYS A 69 1.92 18.58 7.04
CA LYS A 69 2.47 19.42 5.97
C LYS A 69 1.54 19.50 4.75
N ALA A 70 0.85 18.41 4.44
CA ALA A 70 -0.10 18.33 3.33
C ALA A 70 -1.49 18.90 3.69
N GLY A 71 -1.76 19.20 4.96
CA GLY A 71 -3.05 19.67 5.44
C GLY A 71 -4.16 18.62 5.34
N VAL A 72 -3.81 17.33 5.52
CA VAL A 72 -4.74 16.21 5.46
C VAL A 72 -4.80 15.48 6.80
N LEU A 73 -5.92 14.81 7.07
CA LEU A 73 -6.09 13.96 8.25
C LEU A 73 -5.65 12.53 7.91
N VAL A 74 -4.68 12.02 8.66
CA VAL A 74 -4.25 10.61 8.62
C VAL A 74 -4.07 10.14 10.06
N GLU A 75 -4.77 9.08 10.43
CA GLU A 75 -4.57 8.39 11.70
C GLU A 75 -3.35 7.46 11.55
N VAL A 76 -2.27 7.73 12.27
CA VAL A 76 -1.03 6.96 12.17
C VAL A 76 -0.81 6.18 13.46
N GLU A 77 -0.83 4.84 13.35
CA GLU A 77 -0.66 3.91 14.45
C GLU A 77 0.67 3.18 14.34
N GLN A 78 1.36 3.01 15.48
CA GLN A 78 2.49 2.10 15.58
C GLN A 78 1.98 0.73 15.97
N ALA A 79 2.02 -0.24 15.05
CA ALA A 79 1.57 -1.60 15.31
C ALA A 79 2.27 -2.60 14.39
N SER A 80 2.19 -3.89 14.77
CA SER A 80 2.69 -4.98 13.91
C SER A 80 1.77 -5.18 12.70
N TYR A 81 2.39 -5.43 11.54
CA TYR A 81 1.64 -5.84 10.33
C TYR A 81 0.98 -7.21 10.49
N ASP A 82 1.43 -8.01 11.45
CA ASP A 82 0.88 -9.33 11.77
C ASP A 82 -0.36 -9.26 12.69
N ALA A 83 -0.65 -8.08 13.27
CA ALA A 83 -1.76 -7.84 14.20
C ALA A 83 -2.24 -6.39 14.09
N LEU A 84 -3.06 -6.10 13.08
CA LEU A 84 -3.56 -4.75 12.83
C LEU A 84 -4.61 -4.36 13.87
N PRO A 85 -4.52 -3.13 14.46
CA PRO A 85 -5.40 -2.66 15.53
C PRO A 85 -6.75 -2.13 15.00
N TYR A 86 -7.34 -2.82 14.05
CA TYR A 86 -8.61 -2.45 13.43
C TYR A 86 -9.59 -3.63 13.43
N GLU A 87 -10.86 -3.31 13.51
CA GLU A 87 -11.93 -4.29 13.38
C GLU A 87 -12.00 -4.90 11.97
N PRO A 88 -12.53 -6.10 11.80
CA PRO A 88 -12.84 -6.64 10.47
C PRO A 88 -13.71 -5.69 9.66
N ASP A 89 -13.59 -5.74 8.34
CA ASP A 89 -14.44 -5.02 7.39
C ASP A 89 -14.41 -3.49 7.52
N SER A 90 -13.31 -2.95 8.09
CA SER A 90 -13.15 -1.51 8.39
C SER A 90 -12.75 -0.67 7.19
N PHE A 91 -12.18 -1.25 6.14
CA PHE A 91 -11.60 -0.49 5.03
C PHE A 91 -12.12 -0.92 3.66
N ASP A 92 -12.22 0.07 2.77
CA ASP A 92 -12.55 -0.12 1.35
C ASP A 92 -11.31 -0.49 0.53
N VAL A 93 -10.17 0.11 0.89
CA VAL A 93 -8.88 -0.13 0.24
C VAL A 93 -7.76 -0.26 1.28
N VAL A 94 -6.93 -1.28 1.12
CA VAL A 94 -5.67 -1.45 1.86
C VAL A 94 -4.51 -1.43 0.88
N VAL A 95 -3.56 -0.52 1.08
CA VAL A 95 -2.33 -0.41 0.28
C VAL A 95 -1.15 -0.95 1.08
N LEU A 96 -0.43 -1.91 0.51
CA LEU A 96 0.81 -2.47 1.04
C LEU A 96 1.98 -1.87 0.24
N TRP A 97 2.66 -0.88 0.84
CA TRP A 97 3.72 -0.13 0.19
C TRP A 97 5.10 -0.75 0.41
N ASP A 98 5.69 -1.29 -0.64
CA ASP A 98 7.06 -1.85 -0.67
C ASP A 98 7.34 -2.74 0.56
N LEU A 99 6.38 -3.59 0.94
CA LEU A 99 6.33 -4.28 2.22
C LEU A 99 6.49 -5.79 2.08
N ILE A 100 5.57 -6.47 1.39
CA ILE A 100 5.42 -7.93 1.51
C ILE A 100 6.64 -8.70 0.96
N GLY A 101 7.35 -8.15 -0.01
CA GLY A 101 8.60 -8.72 -0.52
C GLY A 101 9.77 -8.67 0.48
N ARG A 102 9.67 -7.87 1.54
CA ARG A 102 10.68 -7.71 2.60
C ARG A 102 10.42 -8.58 3.82
N LEU A 103 9.20 -9.07 3.97
CA LEU A 103 8.81 -9.92 5.09
C LEU A 103 9.29 -11.35 4.89
N SER A 104 9.55 -12.06 6.00
CA SER A 104 9.71 -13.52 5.94
C SER A 104 8.44 -14.17 5.40
N PRO A 105 8.51 -15.40 4.86
CA PRO A 105 7.33 -16.09 4.34
C PRO A 105 6.17 -16.13 5.36
N GLU A 106 6.46 -16.45 6.62
CA GLU A 106 5.46 -16.58 7.68
C GLU A 106 4.81 -15.22 8.02
N ARG A 107 5.64 -14.18 8.11
CA ARG A 107 5.15 -12.82 8.36
C ARG A 107 4.33 -12.26 7.20
N ARG A 108 4.74 -12.59 5.96
CA ARG A 108 4.00 -12.21 4.76
C ARG A 108 2.59 -12.79 4.76
N VAL A 109 2.45 -14.08 5.07
CA VAL A 109 1.15 -14.75 5.19
C VAL A 109 0.28 -14.02 6.23
N ARG A 110 0.79 -13.81 7.45
CA ARG A 110 0.03 -13.13 8.51
C ARG A 110 -0.35 -11.70 8.13
N CYS A 111 0.57 -10.94 7.53
CA CYS A 111 0.32 -9.58 7.07
C CYS A 111 -0.82 -9.54 6.02
N LEU A 112 -0.80 -10.44 5.03
CA LEU A 112 -1.83 -10.52 3.99
C LEU A 112 -3.18 -10.98 4.57
N GLN A 113 -3.18 -11.93 5.50
CA GLN A 113 -4.39 -12.34 6.22
C GLN A 113 -4.99 -11.18 7.03
N GLN A 114 -4.16 -10.37 7.69
CA GLN A 114 -4.62 -9.16 8.37
C GLN A 114 -5.18 -8.13 7.40
N ALA A 115 -4.51 -7.90 6.27
CA ALA A 115 -5.02 -7.00 5.23
C ALA A 115 -6.38 -7.48 4.70
N LEU A 116 -6.52 -8.79 4.45
CA LEU A 116 -7.79 -9.39 4.01
C LEU A 116 -8.87 -9.26 5.09
N ARG A 117 -8.54 -9.48 6.37
CA ARG A 117 -9.46 -9.38 7.50
C ARG A 117 -10.08 -7.98 7.62
N VAL A 118 -9.24 -6.94 7.57
CA VAL A 118 -9.70 -5.56 7.76
C VAL A 118 -10.38 -4.94 6.53
N LEU A 119 -10.19 -5.52 5.34
CA LEU A 119 -10.96 -5.15 4.16
C LEU A 119 -12.41 -5.59 4.30
N ARG A 120 -13.37 -4.74 3.87
CA ARG A 120 -14.76 -5.16 3.74
C ARG A 120 -14.93 -6.16 2.57
N PRO A 121 -15.99 -6.96 2.53
CA PRO A 121 -16.33 -7.74 1.34
C PRO A 121 -16.38 -6.86 0.09
N GLY A 122 -15.75 -7.28 -1.01
CA GLY A 122 -15.57 -6.48 -2.21
C GLY A 122 -14.55 -5.34 -2.10
N GLY A 123 -13.91 -5.16 -0.94
CA GLY A 123 -12.80 -4.22 -0.77
C GLY A 123 -11.53 -4.68 -1.49
N ARG A 124 -10.62 -3.76 -1.76
CA ARG A 124 -9.44 -3.98 -2.60
C ARG A 124 -8.15 -3.92 -1.80
N GLY A 125 -7.33 -4.96 -1.90
CA GLY A 125 -5.94 -4.94 -1.48
C GLY A 125 -5.05 -4.57 -2.66
N MET A 126 -4.17 -3.58 -2.49
CA MET A 126 -3.20 -3.18 -3.51
C MET A 126 -1.79 -3.30 -2.98
N VAL A 127 -0.98 -4.08 -3.64
CA VAL A 127 0.46 -4.17 -3.41
C VAL A 127 1.15 -3.25 -4.39
N ILE A 128 1.96 -2.34 -3.87
CA ILE A 128 2.82 -1.46 -4.67
C ILE A 128 4.27 -1.79 -4.30
N GLU A 129 5.03 -2.29 -5.24
CA GLU A 129 6.41 -2.72 -5.05
C GLU A 129 7.33 -2.07 -6.08
N ARG A 130 8.61 -1.97 -5.72
CA ARG A 130 9.63 -1.55 -6.67
C ARG A 130 9.87 -2.66 -7.69
N ALA A 131 9.56 -2.38 -8.95
CA ALA A 131 9.85 -3.27 -10.06
C ALA A 131 11.37 -3.34 -10.30
N PRO A 132 11.89 -4.50 -10.75
CA PRO A 132 13.28 -4.58 -11.20
C PRO A 132 13.51 -3.57 -12.33
N ARG A 133 14.53 -2.72 -12.18
CA ARG A 133 14.94 -1.85 -13.28
C ARG A 133 15.53 -2.73 -14.38
N GLY A 134 14.99 -2.64 -15.60
CA GLY A 134 15.58 -3.29 -16.76
C GLY A 134 17.00 -2.76 -17.06
N GLY A 135 17.83 -3.57 -17.74
CA GLY A 135 19.20 -3.23 -18.10
C GLY A 135 20.22 -3.50 -16.99
N LEU A 136 21.37 -2.80 -17.03
CA LEU A 136 22.48 -2.96 -16.07
C LEU A 136 22.07 -2.76 -14.59
N GLY A 137 20.96 -2.06 -14.32
CA GLY A 137 20.37 -1.92 -12.99
C GLY A 137 19.74 -3.21 -12.44
N ALA A 138 19.45 -4.20 -13.28
CA ALA A 138 18.95 -5.51 -12.84
C ALA A 138 20.04 -6.32 -12.12
N LEU A 139 21.32 -6.06 -12.40
CA LEU A 139 22.47 -6.68 -11.74
C LEU A 139 22.71 -6.15 -10.33
N LEU A 140 22.19 -4.96 -10.03
CA LEU A 140 22.22 -4.35 -8.71
C LEU A 140 20.85 -4.57 -8.01
N GLY A 141 20.41 -5.82 -7.89
CA GLY A 141 19.14 -6.17 -7.29
C GLY A 141 18.86 -5.38 -5.99
N ASN A 142 17.59 -5.10 -5.70
CA ASN A 142 17.23 -4.49 -4.41
C ASN A 142 17.55 -5.51 -3.31
N PRO A 143 18.62 -5.35 -2.52
CA PRO A 143 19.09 -6.37 -1.55
C PRO A 143 18.09 -6.63 -0.43
N GLN A 144 17.01 -5.86 -0.35
CA GLN A 144 16.00 -5.95 0.69
C GLN A 144 14.77 -6.78 0.28
N VAL A 145 14.67 -7.22 -0.98
CA VAL A 145 13.55 -8.06 -1.44
C VAL A 145 14.01 -9.50 -1.57
N ASN A 146 13.25 -10.40 -0.98
CA ASN A 146 13.52 -11.84 -1.00
C ASN A 146 13.44 -12.37 -2.44
N GLU A 147 14.56 -12.88 -2.99
CA GLU A 147 14.64 -13.42 -4.36
C GLU A 147 13.70 -14.63 -4.55
N HIS A 148 13.52 -15.44 -3.51
CA HIS A 148 12.57 -16.57 -3.57
C HIS A 148 11.12 -16.09 -3.72
N TYR A 149 10.76 -14.97 -3.07
CA TYR A 149 9.45 -14.34 -3.23
C TYR A 149 9.20 -13.93 -4.69
N LYS A 150 10.17 -13.31 -5.34
CA LYS A 150 10.06 -12.93 -6.75
C LYS A 150 9.96 -14.16 -7.67
N ALA A 151 10.82 -15.15 -7.45
CA ALA A 151 10.83 -16.39 -8.23
C ALA A 151 9.53 -17.19 -8.10
N SER A 152 8.85 -17.10 -6.95
CA SER A 152 7.56 -17.78 -6.71
C SER A 152 6.34 -17.02 -7.23
N GLY A 153 6.52 -15.94 -8.02
CA GLY A 153 5.44 -15.20 -8.65
C GLY A 153 5.04 -13.91 -7.91
N GLY A 154 5.83 -13.48 -6.92
CA GLY A 154 5.73 -12.17 -6.27
C GLY A 154 4.37 -11.88 -5.66
N ALA A 155 3.95 -10.61 -5.76
CA ALA A 155 2.72 -10.12 -5.15
C ALA A 155 1.46 -10.82 -5.66
N GLN A 156 1.41 -11.17 -6.94
CA GLN A 156 0.24 -11.80 -7.52
C GLN A 156 -0.03 -13.16 -6.86
N ARG A 157 0.97 -14.03 -6.83
CA ARG A 157 0.85 -15.35 -6.21
C ARG A 157 0.62 -15.26 -4.70
N ALA A 158 1.26 -14.31 -4.03
CA ALA A 158 1.08 -14.09 -2.61
C ALA A 158 -0.38 -13.70 -2.26
N LEU A 159 -0.99 -12.79 -3.01
CA LEU A 159 -2.39 -12.43 -2.83
C LEU A 159 -3.34 -13.60 -3.13
N GLU A 160 -3.13 -14.32 -4.24
CA GLU A 160 -3.93 -15.50 -4.61
C GLU A 160 -3.91 -16.58 -3.51
N ALA A 161 -2.73 -16.85 -2.96
CA ALA A 161 -2.53 -17.86 -1.92
C ALA A 161 -3.29 -17.54 -0.63
N GLU A 162 -3.43 -16.25 -0.28
CA GLU A 162 -4.13 -15.80 0.93
C GLU A 162 -5.63 -15.52 0.71
N GLY A 163 -6.17 -15.89 -0.45
CA GLY A 163 -7.61 -15.89 -0.68
C GLY A 163 -8.16 -14.64 -1.35
N PHE A 164 -7.32 -13.70 -1.77
CA PHE A 164 -7.77 -12.63 -2.65
C PHE A 164 -8.25 -13.19 -3.99
N ARG A 165 -9.25 -12.56 -4.59
CA ARG A 165 -9.83 -12.93 -5.88
C ARG A 165 -9.59 -11.84 -6.92
N ALA A 166 -9.78 -12.17 -8.19
CA ALA A 166 -9.56 -11.26 -9.31
C ALA A 166 -8.18 -10.57 -9.26
N VAL A 167 -7.16 -11.31 -8.80
CA VAL A 167 -5.81 -10.78 -8.67
C VAL A 167 -5.23 -10.49 -10.04
N ARG A 168 -4.71 -9.29 -10.20
CA ARG A 168 -4.14 -8.83 -11.48
C ARG A 168 -3.05 -7.79 -11.29
N CYS A 169 -2.08 -7.79 -12.17
CA CYS A 169 -1.15 -6.66 -12.33
C CYS A 169 -1.87 -5.55 -13.11
N LEU A 170 -1.98 -4.37 -12.52
CA LEU A 170 -2.58 -3.20 -13.14
C LEU A 170 -1.60 -2.46 -14.04
N ALA A 171 -0.36 -2.37 -13.61
CA ALA A 171 0.71 -1.69 -14.32
C ALA A 171 2.09 -2.04 -13.76
N GLU A 172 3.09 -1.97 -14.64
CA GLU A 172 4.50 -1.84 -14.28
C GLU A 172 5.02 -0.57 -14.93
N ARG A 173 5.21 0.48 -14.14
CA ARG A 173 5.56 1.79 -14.64
C ARG A 173 6.37 2.60 -13.63
N ASP A 174 7.28 3.43 -14.14
CA ASP A 174 8.13 4.33 -13.34
C ASP A 174 8.93 3.61 -12.24
N GLY A 175 9.29 2.34 -12.49
CA GLY A 175 10.01 1.50 -11.54
C GLY A 175 9.14 0.95 -10.40
N LEU A 176 7.82 0.98 -10.57
CA LEU A 176 6.84 0.40 -9.65
C LEU A 176 5.98 -0.64 -10.35
N ALA A 177 5.62 -1.69 -9.62
CA ALA A 177 4.61 -2.67 -10.00
C ALA A 177 3.39 -2.51 -9.09
N PHE A 178 2.20 -2.57 -9.67
CA PHE A 178 0.91 -2.42 -9.00
C PHE A 178 0.09 -3.69 -9.18
N VAL A 179 -0.14 -4.40 -8.10
CA VAL A 179 -0.93 -5.65 -8.11
C VAL A 179 -2.13 -5.49 -7.20
N GLU A 180 -3.31 -5.71 -7.74
CA GLU A 180 -4.59 -5.61 -7.03
C GLU A 180 -5.22 -6.97 -6.84
N GLY A 181 -5.86 -7.18 -5.70
CA GLY A 181 -6.75 -8.30 -5.42
C GLY A 181 -7.98 -7.84 -4.64
N VAL A 182 -9.08 -8.55 -4.75
CA VAL A 182 -10.36 -8.20 -4.12
C VAL A 182 -10.68 -9.21 -3.01
N LYS A 183 -11.18 -8.72 -1.86
CA LYS A 183 -11.73 -9.61 -0.83
C LYS A 183 -13.04 -10.23 -1.34
N PRO A 184 -13.20 -11.57 -1.31
CA PRO A 184 -14.46 -12.20 -1.68
C PRO A 184 -15.59 -11.79 -0.73
N HIS A 185 -16.82 -11.97 -1.22
CA HIS A 185 -18.03 -11.77 -0.43
C HIS A 185 -18.25 -12.88 0.57
#